data_504e0146f905090acefe3319fd934051
#
_entry.id   504e0146f905090acefe3319fd934051
#
_cell.length_a   1.000
_cell.length_b   1.000
_cell.length_c   1.000
_cell.angle_alpha   90.00
_cell.angle_beta   90.00
_cell.angle_gamma   90.00
#
_symmetry.space_group_name_H-M   'P 1'
#
loop_
_entity.id
_entity.type
_entity.pdbx_description
1 polymer ?
#
loop_
_entity_poly.entity_id
_entity_poly.type
_entity_poly.pdbx_seq_one_letter_code
_entity_poly.pdbx_strand_id
1 'polypeptide(L)'
;MADRIVRAISTDGMVQAAAICSRDLTERARQIHKTLPVATAALGRTLAAASMMGNALKSDGASLTLQFKGGGPLGTVLAVSDNEGNVRGYVTNPHVDLPLRPDGKLDVGAAVGHEGTLTVIKDLHMKEPYVGTIDLLGGEIAEDVAGYFVESEQIPTACALGVLVDRDQSVKAAGGYLIQLMPGAGEDVITKVEGGIMAAGPVSALLDKNDDPEQLLRDVMSDFDLKILETCPVSYQCYCSRERVERALISLGRDELEQMLAEQGGCQLTCQFCDAVYDFSAEDLKGLLKNM
;
A
#
# COMPACT_ATOMS: atom_id res chain seq x y z
N MET A 1 -7.06 -4.53 -18.22
CA MET A 1 -7.67 -3.18 -18.11
C MET A 1 -6.73 -2.32 -17.28
N ALA A 2 -6.84 -0.98 -17.33
CA ALA A 2 -6.01 -0.12 -16.47
C ALA A 2 -6.43 -0.31 -14.99
N ASP A 3 -5.46 -0.22 -14.09
CA ASP A 3 -5.70 -0.31 -12.65
C ASP A 3 -6.65 0.77 -12.18
N ARG A 4 -7.60 0.41 -11.30
CA ARG A 4 -8.60 1.33 -10.78
C ARG A 4 -9.17 0.88 -9.44
N ILE A 5 -9.66 1.85 -8.68
CA ILE A 5 -10.50 1.65 -7.49
C ILE A 5 -11.96 1.89 -7.87
N VAL A 6 -12.84 1.07 -7.29
CA VAL A 6 -14.28 1.30 -7.27
C VAL A 6 -14.72 1.43 -5.82
N ARG A 7 -15.51 2.48 -5.53
CA ARG A 7 -16.16 2.67 -4.23
C ARG A 7 -17.67 2.50 -4.38
N ALA A 8 -18.26 1.78 -3.46
CA ALA A 8 -19.69 1.48 -3.45
C ALA A 8 -20.27 1.58 -2.05
N ILE A 9 -21.60 1.71 -2.00
CA ILE A 9 -22.38 1.62 -0.78
C ILE A 9 -23.59 0.71 -1.05
N SER A 10 -24.02 -0.06 -0.07
CA SER A 10 -25.28 -0.78 -0.14
C SER A 10 -26.46 0.20 -0.20
N THR A 11 -27.53 -0.13 -0.90
CA THR A 11 -28.69 0.79 -1.08
C THR A 11 -29.38 1.13 0.22
N ASP A 12 -29.28 0.27 1.23
CA ASP A 12 -29.76 0.51 2.61
C ASP A 12 -28.81 1.40 3.43
N GLY A 13 -27.60 1.71 2.91
CA GLY A 13 -26.62 2.56 3.55
C GLY A 13 -25.87 1.89 4.71
N MET A 14 -26.02 0.57 4.93
CA MET A 14 -25.43 -0.14 6.06
C MET A 14 -24.02 -0.63 5.83
N VAL A 15 -23.57 -0.74 4.57
CA VAL A 15 -22.23 -1.25 4.21
C VAL A 15 -21.59 -0.34 3.17
N GLN A 16 -20.38 0.12 3.47
CA GLN A 16 -19.53 0.80 2.49
C GLN A 16 -18.40 -0.14 2.05
N ALA A 17 -18.07 -0.13 0.78
CA ALA A 17 -17.01 -0.98 0.24
C ALA A 17 -16.14 -0.25 -0.76
N ALA A 18 -14.88 -0.65 -0.82
CA ALA A 18 -13.94 -0.27 -1.86
C ALA A 18 -13.26 -1.53 -2.39
N ALA A 19 -13.03 -1.61 -3.69
CA ALA A 19 -12.20 -2.65 -4.29
C ALA A 19 -11.23 -2.06 -5.30
N ILE A 20 -10.12 -2.74 -5.49
CA ILE A 20 -9.05 -2.34 -6.39
C ILE A 20 -8.59 -3.53 -7.24
N CYS A 21 -8.37 -3.29 -8.54
CA CYS A 21 -7.46 -4.06 -9.37
C CYS A 21 -6.16 -3.28 -9.49
N SER A 22 -5.03 -3.90 -9.15
CA SER A 22 -3.73 -3.24 -8.97
C SER A 22 -2.58 -4.02 -9.61
N ARG A 23 -2.88 -4.78 -10.68
CA ARG A 23 -1.89 -5.63 -11.35
C ARG A 23 -0.73 -4.82 -11.93
N ASP A 24 -1.03 -3.77 -12.69
CA ASP A 24 -0.02 -3.01 -13.42
C ASP A 24 0.85 -2.17 -12.48
N LEU A 25 0.28 -1.57 -11.42
CA LEU A 25 1.03 -0.84 -10.41
C LEU A 25 1.91 -1.77 -9.56
N THR A 26 1.43 -2.98 -9.25
CA THR A 26 2.21 -3.98 -8.51
C THR A 26 3.36 -4.53 -9.37
N GLU A 27 3.10 -4.82 -10.65
CA GLU A 27 4.15 -5.22 -11.61
C GLU A 27 5.18 -4.10 -11.79
N ARG A 28 4.75 -2.83 -11.83
CA ARG A 28 5.66 -1.69 -11.90
C ARG A 28 6.57 -1.62 -10.68
N ALA A 29 6.02 -1.81 -9.47
CA ALA A 29 6.80 -1.87 -8.24
C ALA A 29 7.82 -3.02 -8.26
N ARG A 30 7.39 -4.21 -8.72
CA ARG A 30 8.26 -5.38 -8.88
C ARG A 30 9.44 -5.09 -9.81
N GLN A 31 9.19 -4.46 -10.94
CA GLN A 31 10.23 -4.12 -11.93
C GLN A 31 11.24 -3.12 -11.39
N ILE A 32 10.77 -2.10 -10.67
CA ILE A 32 11.63 -1.08 -10.05
C ILE A 32 12.55 -1.73 -8.99
N HIS A 33 11.94 -2.44 -8.02
CA HIS A 33 12.66 -2.96 -6.87
C HIS A 33 13.23 -4.37 -7.08
N LYS A 34 12.94 -5.01 -8.23
CA LYS A 34 13.37 -6.37 -8.57
C LYS A 34 13.00 -7.39 -7.48
N THR A 35 11.79 -7.24 -6.92
CA THR A 35 11.33 -8.07 -5.82
C THR A 35 11.11 -9.52 -6.23
N LEU A 36 11.53 -10.47 -5.37
CA LEU A 36 11.19 -11.88 -5.49
C LEU A 36 9.70 -12.11 -5.11
N PRO A 37 9.12 -13.27 -5.44
CA PRO A 37 7.67 -13.50 -5.35
C PRO A 37 7.03 -13.15 -4.01
N VAL A 38 7.63 -13.54 -2.88
CA VAL A 38 7.05 -13.24 -1.56
C VAL A 38 7.12 -11.75 -1.22
N ALA A 39 8.22 -11.09 -1.60
CA ALA A 39 8.36 -9.63 -1.44
C ALA A 39 7.39 -8.86 -2.37
N THR A 40 7.18 -9.37 -3.61
CA THR A 40 6.18 -8.83 -4.53
C THR A 40 4.77 -8.94 -3.94
N ALA A 41 4.44 -10.08 -3.33
CA ALA A 41 3.14 -10.27 -2.71
C ALA A 41 2.93 -9.35 -1.51
N ALA A 42 3.91 -9.22 -0.61
CA ALA A 42 3.84 -8.32 0.54
C ALA A 42 3.69 -6.85 0.10
N LEU A 43 4.56 -6.39 -0.82
CA LEU A 43 4.53 -5.02 -1.32
C LEU A 43 3.24 -4.73 -2.08
N GLY A 44 2.79 -5.62 -2.97
CA GLY A 44 1.58 -5.43 -3.77
C GLY A 44 0.32 -5.36 -2.90
N ARG A 45 0.19 -6.21 -1.87
CA ARG A 45 -0.90 -6.12 -0.89
C ARG A 45 -0.86 -4.78 -0.15
N THR A 46 0.33 -4.34 0.28
CA THR A 46 0.48 -3.05 0.98
C THR A 46 0.13 -1.87 0.09
N LEU A 47 0.54 -1.89 -1.20
CA LEU A 47 0.19 -0.88 -2.18
C LEU A 47 -1.32 -0.82 -2.43
N ALA A 48 -1.98 -1.97 -2.58
CA ALA A 48 -3.44 -2.05 -2.79
C ALA A 48 -4.21 -1.50 -1.58
N ALA A 49 -3.81 -1.87 -0.35
CA ALA A 49 -4.41 -1.33 0.87
C ALA A 49 -4.19 0.19 0.98
N ALA A 50 -2.95 0.66 0.78
CA ALA A 50 -2.63 2.08 0.83
C ALA A 50 -3.44 2.89 -0.21
N SER A 51 -3.60 2.36 -1.42
CA SER A 51 -4.36 2.99 -2.49
C SER A 51 -5.84 3.18 -2.11
N MET A 52 -6.51 2.13 -1.62
CA MET A 52 -7.91 2.21 -1.19
C MET A 52 -8.09 3.14 0.02
N MET A 53 -7.19 3.07 1.00
CA MET A 53 -7.24 3.91 2.20
C MET A 53 -6.92 5.37 1.90
N GLY A 54 -5.96 5.64 1.00
CA GLY A 54 -5.61 6.98 0.55
C GLY A 54 -6.73 7.64 -0.25
N ASN A 55 -7.33 6.90 -1.20
CA ASN A 55 -8.48 7.37 -1.98
C ASN A 55 -9.72 7.70 -1.11
N ALA A 56 -9.78 7.16 0.11
CA ALA A 56 -10.84 7.50 1.07
C ALA A 56 -10.62 8.85 1.78
N LEU A 57 -9.42 9.46 1.69
CA LEU A 57 -9.14 10.77 2.27
C LEU A 57 -9.85 11.87 1.48
N LYS A 58 -10.51 12.77 2.21
CA LYS A 58 -11.34 13.84 1.60
C LYS A 58 -10.58 15.15 1.36
N SER A 59 -9.41 15.31 1.99
CA SER A 59 -8.64 16.55 1.91
C SER A 59 -7.76 16.56 0.67
N ASP A 60 -7.83 17.63 -0.13
CA ASP A 60 -6.98 17.79 -1.31
C ASP A 60 -5.50 17.77 -0.92
N GLY A 61 -4.72 17.02 -1.68
CA GLY A 61 -3.28 16.85 -1.46
C GLY A 61 -2.92 15.99 -0.24
N ALA A 62 -3.91 15.46 0.50
CA ALA A 62 -3.65 14.57 1.62
C ALA A 62 -2.89 13.32 1.19
N SER A 63 -2.15 12.73 2.12
CA SER A 63 -1.44 11.48 1.89
C SER A 63 -1.59 10.52 3.06
N LEU A 64 -1.47 9.22 2.73
CA LEU A 64 -1.50 8.15 3.70
C LEU A 64 -0.23 7.30 3.56
N THR A 65 0.39 6.98 4.67
CA THR A 65 1.52 6.04 4.72
C THR A 65 1.13 4.82 5.54
N LEU A 66 1.36 3.64 4.98
CA LEU A 66 1.33 2.36 5.69
C LEU A 66 2.77 1.88 5.89
N GLN A 67 3.13 1.55 7.11
CA GLN A 67 4.43 1.00 7.44
C GLN A 67 4.29 -0.25 8.29
N PHE A 68 4.71 -1.40 7.75
CA PHE A 68 4.77 -2.68 8.43
C PHE A 68 6.20 -2.96 8.87
N LYS A 69 6.40 -3.23 10.15
CA LYS A 69 7.67 -3.62 10.77
C LYS A 69 7.40 -4.82 11.66
N GLY A 70 7.40 -6.02 11.10
CA GLY A 70 7.04 -7.25 11.80
C GLY A 70 8.23 -8.07 12.30
N GLY A 71 9.47 -7.60 12.11
CA GLY A 71 10.67 -8.35 12.51
C GLY A 71 11.05 -9.51 11.58
N GLY A 72 10.30 -9.75 10.51
CA GLY A 72 10.61 -10.77 9.52
C GLY A 72 11.72 -10.36 8.54
N PRO A 73 12.16 -11.29 7.67
CA PRO A 73 13.32 -11.09 6.78
C PRO A 73 13.13 -9.97 5.74
N LEU A 74 11.89 -9.60 5.38
CA LEU A 74 11.64 -8.47 4.47
C LEU A 74 12.06 -7.12 5.07
N GLY A 75 12.18 -7.04 6.41
CA GLY A 75 12.39 -5.79 7.10
C GLY A 75 11.13 -4.91 7.07
N THR A 76 11.29 -3.64 6.67
CA THR A 76 10.14 -2.73 6.55
C THR A 76 9.48 -2.89 5.20
N VAL A 77 8.15 -3.01 5.19
CA VAL A 77 7.31 -2.85 3.99
C VAL A 77 6.56 -1.54 4.13
N LEU A 78 6.72 -0.63 3.17
CA LEU A 78 6.18 0.71 3.24
C LEU A 78 5.48 1.09 1.93
N ALA A 79 4.28 1.65 2.05
CA ALA A 79 3.55 2.26 0.93
C ALA A 79 3.02 3.63 1.32
N VAL A 80 3.03 4.54 0.36
CA VAL A 80 2.46 5.89 0.47
C VAL A 80 1.45 6.07 -0.65
N SER A 81 0.26 6.54 -0.31
CA SER A 81 -0.79 6.92 -1.26
C SER A 81 -1.09 8.40 -1.16
N ASP A 82 -1.45 9.02 -2.28
CA ASP A 82 -2.14 10.30 -2.28
C ASP A 82 -3.67 10.10 -2.14
N ASN A 83 -4.43 11.21 -2.11
CA ASN A 83 -5.90 11.18 -2.02
C ASN A 83 -6.60 10.82 -3.36
N GLU A 84 -5.86 10.67 -4.44
CA GLU A 84 -6.37 10.12 -5.71
C GLU A 84 -6.20 8.61 -5.79
N GLY A 85 -5.46 8.00 -4.83
CA GLY A 85 -5.17 6.57 -4.77
C GLY A 85 -3.92 6.15 -5.55
N ASN A 86 -3.14 7.09 -6.13
CA ASN A 86 -1.85 6.76 -6.69
C ASN A 86 -0.86 6.41 -5.58
N VAL A 87 -0.03 5.40 -5.82
CA VAL A 87 0.83 4.83 -4.78
C VAL A 87 2.28 4.75 -5.20
N ARG A 88 3.14 4.74 -4.18
CA ARG A 88 4.54 4.33 -4.25
C ARG A 88 4.90 3.58 -2.98
N GLY A 89 5.86 2.69 -3.06
CA GLY A 89 6.27 1.92 -1.89
C GLY A 89 7.57 1.18 -2.15
N TYR A 90 8.11 0.58 -1.11
CA TYR A 90 9.29 -0.27 -1.18
C TYR A 90 9.28 -1.31 -0.07
N VAL A 91 10.16 -2.27 -0.19
CA VAL A 91 10.50 -3.24 0.85
C VAL A 91 12.00 -3.19 1.08
N THR A 92 12.43 -3.24 2.36
CA THR A 92 13.87 -3.09 2.69
C THR A 92 14.72 -4.19 2.05
N ASN A 93 14.24 -5.43 2.10
CA ASN A 93 14.95 -6.59 1.54
C ASN A 93 14.11 -7.23 0.41
N PRO A 94 14.23 -6.74 -0.84
CA PRO A 94 13.40 -7.19 -1.96
C PRO A 94 13.73 -8.62 -2.44
N HIS A 95 14.89 -9.15 -2.12
CA HIS A 95 15.39 -10.44 -2.60
C HIS A 95 15.19 -11.59 -1.58
N VAL A 96 14.26 -11.43 -0.65
CA VAL A 96 13.88 -12.51 0.27
C VAL A 96 13.15 -13.60 -0.49
N ASP A 97 13.59 -14.82 -0.32
CA ASP A 97 12.98 -16.04 -0.85
C ASP A 97 12.66 -16.98 0.32
N LEU A 98 11.41 -17.42 0.41
CA LEU A 98 10.94 -18.35 1.42
C LEU A 98 10.26 -19.55 0.75
N PRO A 99 10.35 -20.75 1.36
CA PRO A 99 9.58 -21.89 0.91
C PRO A 99 8.09 -21.59 0.87
N LEU A 100 7.39 -22.18 -0.09
CA LEU A 100 5.94 -22.09 -0.11
C LEU A 100 5.34 -22.76 1.14
N ARG A 101 4.21 -22.25 1.57
CA ARG A 101 3.39 -22.89 2.61
C ARG A 101 2.91 -24.28 2.15
N PRO A 102 2.51 -25.16 3.07
CA PRO A 102 1.99 -26.50 2.72
C PRO A 102 0.80 -26.48 1.76
N ASP A 103 0.03 -25.37 1.73
CA ASP A 103 -1.08 -25.14 0.81
C ASP A 103 -0.64 -24.58 -0.57
N GLY A 104 0.68 -24.48 -0.81
CA GLY A 104 1.26 -23.99 -2.05
C GLY A 104 1.27 -22.47 -2.22
N LYS A 105 0.89 -21.71 -1.19
CA LYS A 105 0.89 -20.25 -1.24
C LYS A 105 2.22 -19.65 -0.75
N LEU A 106 2.47 -18.40 -1.15
CA LEU A 106 3.58 -17.60 -0.63
C LEU A 106 3.36 -17.30 0.87
N ASP A 107 4.42 -17.45 1.68
CA ASP A 107 4.36 -17.22 3.11
C ASP A 107 4.67 -15.75 3.44
N VAL A 108 3.67 -14.89 3.18
CA VAL A 108 3.81 -13.44 3.39
C VAL A 108 3.91 -13.13 4.89
N GLY A 109 3.14 -13.81 5.74
CA GLY A 109 3.20 -13.62 7.17
C GLY A 109 4.57 -13.91 7.74
N ALA A 110 5.22 -15.03 7.38
CA ALA A 110 6.59 -15.31 7.80
C ALA A 110 7.61 -14.33 7.22
N ALA A 111 7.37 -13.82 6.01
CA ALA A 111 8.28 -12.87 5.37
C ALA A 111 8.24 -11.48 6.03
N VAL A 112 7.06 -10.98 6.38
CA VAL A 112 6.85 -9.71 7.10
C VAL A 112 7.21 -9.86 8.58
N GLY A 113 6.84 -11.00 9.17
CA GLY A 113 6.88 -11.24 10.62
C GLY A 113 5.66 -10.65 11.34
N HIS A 114 5.49 -11.03 12.61
CA HIS A 114 4.35 -10.60 13.44
C HIS A 114 4.78 -10.02 14.78
N GLU A 115 6.09 -9.98 15.07
CA GLU A 115 6.63 -9.37 16.30
C GLU A 115 6.96 -7.90 16.03
N GLY A 116 5.92 -7.06 15.91
CA GLY A 116 6.09 -5.66 15.61
C GLY A 116 4.79 -4.95 15.29
N THR A 117 4.84 -3.89 14.49
CA THR A 117 3.73 -2.95 14.36
C THR A 117 3.35 -2.62 12.93
N LEU A 118 2.06 -2.34 12.73
CA LEU A 118 1.53 -1.54 11.63
C LEU A 118 1.38 -0.10 12.10
N THR A 119 2.05 0.84 11.45
CA THR A 119 1.86 2.27 11.66
C THR A 119 1.17 2.89 10.44
N VAL A 120 0.09 3.61 10.67
CA VAL A 120 -0.68 4.36 9.68
C VAL A 120 -0.52 5.84 9.95
N ILE A 121 0.01 6.59 8.98
CA ILE A 121 0.20 8.04 9.09
C ILE A 121 -0.71 8.70 8.05
N LYS A 122 -1.61 9.60 8.49
CA LYS A 122 -2.47 10.40 7.61
C LYS A 122 -2.01 11.86 7.70
N ASP A 123 -1.40 12.36 6.64
CA ASP A 123 -1.09 13.79 6.50
C ASP A 123 -2.27 14.48 5.80
N LEU A 124 -3.01 15.24 6.58
CA LEU A 124 -4.19 16.00 6.13
C LEU A 124 -3.88 17.50 6.01
N HIS A 125 -2.60 17.86 5.92
CA HIS A 125 -2.11 19.25 5.96
C HIS A 125 -2.50 20.01 7.22
N MET A 126 -2.72 19.31 8.30
CA MET A 126 -2.87 19.89 9.64
C MET A 126 -1.50 20.16 10.26
N LYS A 127 -1.48 20.82 11.43
CA LYS A 127 -0.24 21.14 12.14
C LYS A 127 0.63 19.91 12.41
N GLU A 128 -0.02 18.77 12.70
CA GLU A 128 0.63 17.48 12.93
C GLU A 128 -0.17 16.41 12.19
N PRO A 129 0.51 15.39 11.60
CA PRO A 129 -0.19 14.27 10.98
C PRO A 129 -0.86 13.41 12.05
N TYR A 130 -1.96 12.76 11.70
CA TYR A 130 -2.52 11.69 12.52
C TYR A 130 -1.65 10.45 12.41
N VAL A 131 -1.31 9.83 13.54
CA VAL A 131 -0.52 8.59 13.59
C VAL A 131 -1.26 7.56 14.44
N GLY A 132 -1.67 6.46 13.82
CA GLY A 132 -2.22 5.29 14.48
C GLY A 132 -1.23 4.13 14.40
N THR A 133 -1.06 3.39 15.49
CA THR A 133 -0.17 2.23 15.54
C THR A 133 -0.86 1.09 16.27
N ILE A 134 -0.79 -0.11 15.71
CA ILE A 134 -1.26 -1.35 16.32
C ILE A 134 -0.17 -2.42 16.26
N ASP A 135 -0.24 -3.41 17.14
CA ASP A 135 0.58 -4.62 17.02
C ASP A 135 0.09 -5.46 15.82
N LEU A 136 1.02 -6.12 15.12
CA LEU A 136 0.67 -6.99 14.01
C LEU A 136 -0.05 -8.25 14.51
N LEU A 137 -1.10 -8.65 13.82
CA LEU A 137 -1.85 -9.88 14.10
C LEU A 137 -1.17 -11.09 13.47
N GLY A 138 -0.76 -10.97 12.21
CA GLY A 138 -0.20 -12.11 11.49
C GLY A 138 0.86 -11.74 10.45
N GLY A 139 1.06 -10.46 10.13
CA GLY A 139 1.95 -10.03 9.04
C GLY A 139 1.42 -10.36 7.63
N GLU A 140 0.19 -10.85 7.53
CA GLU A 140 -0.47 -11.17 6.24
C GLU A 140 -0.99 -9.92 5.51
N ILE A 141 -0.76 -8.72 6.06
CA ILE A 141 -1.15 -7.40 5.57
C ILE A 141 -2.67 -7.17 5.66
N ALA A 142 -3.50 -8.03 5.09
CA ALA A 142 -4.95 -7.83 5.04
C ALA A 142 -5.59 -7.89 6.44
N GLU A 143 -5.19 -8.87 7.25
CA GLU A 143 -5.67 -9.03 8.62
C GLU A 143 -5.21 -7.86 9.50
N ASP A 144 -3.96 -7.44 9.33
CA ASP A 144 -3.38 -6.32 10.07
C ASP A 144 -4.09 -4.99 9.72
N VAL A 145 -4.44 -4.79 8.44
CA VAL A 145 -5.22 -3.62 8.00
C VAL A 145 -6.63 -3.66 8.60
N ALA A 146 -7.30 -4.81 8.60
CA ALA A 146 -8.60 -4.96 9.24
C ALA A 146 -8.52 -4.68 10.74
N GLY A 147 -7.49 -5.22 11.42
CA GLY A 147 -7.19 -4.95 12.82
C GLY A 147 -7.00 -3.47 13.12
N TYR A 148 -6.26 -2.76 12.27
CA TYR A 148 -6.08 -1.31 12.40
C TYR A 148 -7.42 -0.56 12.40
N PHE A 149 -8.33 -0.89 11.49
CA PHE A 149 -9.63 -0.24 11.46
C PHE A 149 -10.46 -0.52 12.71
N VAL A 150 -10.40 -1.74 13.24
CA VAL A 150 -11.13 -2.12 14.45
C VAL A 150 -10.53 -1.45 15.68
N GLU A 151 -9.20 -1.53 15.87
CA GLU A 151 -8.55 -1.10 17.11
C GLU A 151 -8.35 0.42 17.16
N SER A 152 -7.94 1.03 16.05
CA SER A 152 -7.57 2.44 15.99
C SER A 152 -8.72 3.33 15.53
N GLU A 153 -9.52 2.90 14.54
CA GLU A 153 -10.60 3.69 13.96
C GLU A 153 -11.98 3.31 14.51
N GLN A 154 -12.08 2.17 15.20
CA GLN A 154 -13.33 1.62 15.74
C GLN A 154 -14.39 1.34 14.65
N ILE A 155 -13.94 0.97 13.47
CA ILE A 155 -14.77 0.64 12.31
C ILE A 155 -14.66 -0.85 12.03
N PRO A 156 -15.72 -1.66 12.23
CA PRO A 156 -15.72 -3.07 11.84
C PRO A 156 -15.46 -3.19 10.33
N THR A 157 -14.35 -3.87 9.99
CA THR A 157 -13.82 -3.92 8.63
C THR A 157 -13.44 -5.34 8.25
N ALA A 158 -13.89 -5.78 7.08
CA ALA A 158 -13.35 -6.95 6.40
C ALA A 158 -12.38 -6.49 5.31
N CYS A 159 -11.21 -7.08 5.27
CA CYS A 159 -10.17 -6.79 4.28
C CYS A 159 -9.67 -8.08 3.66
N ALA A 160 -9.61 -8.14 2.34
CA ALA A 160 -8.92 -9.21 1.64
C ALA A 160 -8.04 -8.63 0.52
N LEU A 161 -6.79 -9.06 0.49
CA LEU A 161 -5.77 -8.62 -0.45
C LEU A 161 -5.10 -9.84 -1.07
N GLY A 162 -4.87 -9.81 -2.38
CA GLY A 162 -4.26 -10.90 -3.09
C GLY A 162 -3.28 -10.41 -4.14
N VAL A 163 -2.17 -11.14 -4.28
CA VAL A 163 -1.23 -11.01 -5.38
C VAL A 163 -0.89 -12.42 -5.86
N LEU A 164 -1.11 -12.65 -7.13
CA LEU A 164 -0.74 -13.88 -7.81
C LEU A 164 0.45 -13.62 -8.71
N VAL A 165 1.56 -14.29 -8.41
CA VAL A 165 2.81 -14.20 -9.17
C VAL A 165 2.91 -15.44 -10.07
N ASP A 166 3.20 -15.24 -11.35
CA ASP A 166 3.34 -16.31 -12.32
C ASP A 166 4.75 -16.97 -12.21
N ARG A 167 4.97 -18.05 -12.95
CA ARG A 167 6.23 -18.82 -12.97
C ARG A 167 7.43 -18.01 -13.48
N ASP A 168 7.18 -17.04 -14.34
CA ASP A 168 8.20 -16.08 -14.82
C ASP A 168 8.44 -14.92 -13.86
N GLN A 169 7.82 -14.98 -12.67
CA GLN A 169 7.84 -13.97 -11.61
C GLN A 169 7.08 -12.67 -11.92
N SER A 170 6.38 -12.57 -13.04
CA SER A 170 5.51 -11.43 -13.32
C SER A 170 4.24 -11.47 -12.48
N VAL A 171 3.61 -10.31 -12.27
CA VAL A 171 2.34 -10.22 -11.55
C VAL A 171 1.19 -10.57 -12.49
N LYS A 172 0.53 -11.69 -12.21
CA LYS A 172 -0.61 -12.18 -12.98
C LYS A 172 -1.91 -11.50 -12.59
N ALA A 173 -2.14 -11.36 -11.28
CA ALA A 173 -3.29 -10.67 -10.71
C ALA A 173 -2.90 -10.02 -9.38
N ALA A 174 -3.42 -8.84 -9.10
CA ALA A 174 -3.24 -8.15 -7.83
C ALA A 174 -4.43 -7.24 -7.54
N GLY A 175 -4.77 -7.10 -6.26
CA GLY A 175 -5.85 -6.24 -5.81
C GLY A 175 -6.48 -6.74 -4.53
N GLY A 176 -7.71 -6.28 -4.28
CA GLY A 176 -8.45 -6.66 -3.10
C GLY A 176 -9.64 -5.77 -2.82
N TYR A 177 -10.17 -5.90 -1.61
CA TYR A 177 -11.28 -5.10 -1.16
C TYR A 177 -11.19 -4.74 0.32
N LEU A 178 -11.87 -3.67 0.69
CA LEU A 178 -12.21 -3.23 2.05
C LEU A 178 -13.73 -3.10 2.13
N ILE A 179 -14.35 -3.78 3.10
CA ILE A 179 -15.78 -3.71 3.38
C ILE A 179 -15.95 -3.23 4.80
N GLN A 180 -16.69 -2.16 5.02
CA GLN A 180 -16.84 -1.50 6.30
C GLN A 180 -18.33 -1.40 6.66
N LEU A 181 -18.62 -1.77 7.90
CA LEU A 181 -19.97 -1.60 8.44
C LEU A 181 -20.22 -0.16 8.86
N MET A 182 -21.36 0.38 8.47
CA MET A 182 -21.78 1.71 8.90
C MET A 182 -22.42 1.67 10.29
N PRO A 183 -22.38 2.78 11.05
CA PRO A 183 -23.06 2.83 12.34
C PRO A 183 -24.54 2.43 12.26
N GLY A 184 -24.95 1.47 13.08
CA GLY A 184 -26.31 0.93 13.10
C GLY A 184 -26.51 -0.36 12.30
N ALA A 185 -25.48 -0.87 11.61
CA ALA A 185 -25.55 -2.18 10.97
C ALA A 185 -25.81 -3.28 12.02
N GLY A 186 -26.82 -4.10 11.80
CA GLY A 186 -27.20 -5.20 12.70
C GLY A 186 -26.45 -6.50 12.40
N GLU A 187 -26.66 -7.51 13.24
CA GLU A 187 -26.03 -8.84 13.07
C GLU A 187 -26.43 -9.54 11.78
N ASP A 188 -27.62 -9.26 11.25
CA ASP A 188 -28.07 -9.76 9.95
C ASP A 188 -27.23 -9.23 8.79
N VAL A 189 -26.80 -7.96 8.85
CA VAL A 189 -25.89 -7.34 7.88
C VAL A 189 -24.51 -8.00 7.96
N ILE A 190 -23.97 -8.22 9.16
CA ILE A 190 -22.70 -8.90 9.39
C ILE A 190 -22.73 -10.29 8.77
N THR A 191 -23.78 -11.07 9.10
CA THR A 191 -23.95 -12.45 8.57
C THR A 191 -23.99 -12.49 7.04
N LYS A 192 -24.65 -11.53 6.40
CA LYS A 192 -24.67 -11.43 4.93
C LYS A 192 -23.30 -11.11 4.34
N VAL A 193 -22.56 -10.15 4.95
CA VAL A 193 -21.19 -9.82 4.49
C VAL A 193 -20.27 -11.04 4.61
N GLU A 194 -20.27 -11.71 5.77
CA GLU A 194 -19.45 -12.91 5.98
C GLU A 194 -19.83 -14.05 5.02
N GLY A 195 -21.14 -14.26 4.83
CA GLY A 195 -21.66 -15.26 3.88
C GLY A 195 -21.20 -15.02 2.45
N GLY A 196 -21.27 -13.76 1.97
CA GLY A 196 -20.81 -13.36 0.65
C GLY A 196 -19.30 -13.55 0.47
N ILE A 197 -18.49 -13.14 1.46
CA ILE A 197 -17.03 -13.34 1.45
C ILE A 197 -16.68 -14.83 1.37
N MET A 198 -17.32 -15.67 2.18
CA MET A 198 -17.08 -17.11 2.19
C MET A 198 -17.48 -17.77 0.86
N ALA A 199 -18.61 -17.37 0.31
CA ALA A 199 -19.12 -17.92 -0.96
C ALA A 199 -18.26 -17.53 -2.16
N ALA A 200 -17.73 -16.30 -2.17
CA ALA A 200 -16.89 -15.79 -3.25
C ALA A 200 -15.51 -16.47 -3.31
N GLY A 201 -14.97 -16.86 -2.15
CA GLY A 201 -13.67 -17.53 -2.04
C GLY A 201 -12.45 -16.61 -2.14
N PRO A 202 -11.25 -17.16 -2.48
CA PRO A 202 -10.01 -16.40 -2.43
C PRO A 202 -9.96 -15.24 -3.42
N VAL A 203 -9.66 -14.03 -2.96
CA VAL A 203 -9.62 -12.80 -3.77
C VAL A 203 -8.67 -12.90 -4.96
N SER A 204 -7.51 -13.54 -4.81
CA SER A 204 -6.56 -13.73 -5.92
C SER A 204 -7.13 -14.58 -7.07
N ALA A 205 -7.97 -15.55 -6.75
CA ALA A 205 -8.64 -16.37 -7.77
C ALA A 205 -9.75 -15.60 -8.49
N LEU A 206 -10.46 -14.73 -7.77
CA LEU A 206 -11.48 -13.86 -8.37
C LEU A 206 -10.83 -12.86 -9.34
N LEU A 207 -9.74 -12.22 -8.93
CA LEU A 207 -8.99 -11.27 -9.76
C LEU A 207 -8.32 -11.92 -10.98
N ASP A 208 -7.84 -13.17 -10.85
CA ASP A 208 -7.29 -13.92 -11.98
C ASP A 208 -8.35 -14.25 -13.04
N LYS A 209 -9.58 -14.48 -12.59
CA LYS A 209 -10.73 -14.76 -13.46
C LYS A 209 -11.26 -13.50 -14.14
N ASN A 210 -11.31 -12.38 -13.40
CA ASN A 210 -11.84 -11.12 -13.90
C ASN A 210 -11.14 -9.94 -13.22
N ASP A 211 -10.36 -9.18 -14.01
CA ASP A 211 -9.62 -7.98 -13.58
C ASP A 211 -10.56 -6.76 -13.56
N ASP A 212 -11.65 -6.85 -12.79
CA ASP A 212 -12.66 -5.81 -12.62
C ASP A 212 -13.04 -5.63 -11.14
N PRO A 213 -12.72 -4.49 -10.51
CA PRO A 213 -13.02 -4.24 -9.10
C PRO A 213 -14.53 -4.09 -8.83
N GLU A 214 -15.33 -3.65 -9.80
CA GLU A 214 -16.79 -3.61 -9.63
C GLU A 214 -17.36 -5.03 -9.57
N GLN A 215 -16.92 -5.91 -10.47
CA GLN A 215 -17.36 -7.31 -10.44
C GLN A 215 -16.88 -8.00 -9.16
N LEU A 216 -15.67 -7.71 -8.70
CA LEU A 216 -15.17 -8.22 -7.41
C LEU A 216 -16.10 -7.85 -6.24
N LEU A 217 -16.55 -6.59 -6.17
CA LEU A 217 -17.53 -6.18 -5.15
C LEU A 217 -18.87 -6.89 -5.29
N ARG A 218 -19.38 -7.06 -6.51
CA ARG A 218 -20.64 -7.76 -6.75
C ARG A 218 -20.57 -9.24 -6.38
N ASP A 219 -19.42 -9.88 -6.61
CA ASP A 219 -19.21 -11.28 -6.25
C ASP A 219 -19.15 -11.46 -4.72
N VAL A 220 -18.44 -10.58 -4.02
CA VAL A 220 -18.24 -10.67 -2.56
C VAL A 220 -19.45 -10.16 -1.77
N MET A 221 -20.20 -9.23 -2.33
CA MET A 221 -21.38 -8.62 -1.70
C MET A 221 -22.68 -9.02 -2.45
N SER A 222 -22.78 -10.28 -2.84
CA SER A 222 -23.89 -10.79 -3.67
C SER A 222 -25.28 -10.63 -3.08
N ASP A 223 -25.36 -10.54 -1.73
CA ASP A 223 -26.62 -10.36 -1.00
C ASP A 223 -27.02 -8.88 -0.80
N PHE A 224 -26.29 -7.96 -1.44
CA PHE A 224 -26.53 -6.53 -1.35
C PHE A 224 -26.74 -5.90 -2.73
N ASP A 225 -27.72 -5.01 -2.80
CA ASP A 225 -27.83 -4.08 -3.92
C ASP A 225 -26.82 -2.96 -3.74
N LEU A 226 -25.83 -2.87 -4.66
CA LEU A 226 -24.75 -1.90 -4.58
C LEU A 226 -24.99 -0.71 -5.48
N LYS A 227 -24.82 0.48 -4.91
CA LYS A 227 -24.69 1.74 -5.64
C LYS A 227 -23.22 2.10 -5.76
N ILE A 228 -22.71 2.15 -7.00
CA ILE A 228 -21.36 2.65 -7.27
C ILE A 228 -21.33 4.16 -7.03
N LEU A 229 -20.41 4.60 -6.21
CA LEU A 229 -20.21 6.01 -5.85
C LEU A 229 -19.17 6.66 -6.75
N GLU A 230 -18.07 5.95 -7.00
CA GLU A 230 -16.91 6.49 -7.70
C GLU A 230 -16.08 5.37 -8.33
N THR A 231 -15.43 5.70 -9.47
CA THR A 231 -14.42 4.85 -10.11
C THR A 231 -13.24 5.73 -10.46
N CYS A 232 -12.08 5.44 -9.86
CA CYS A 232 -10.86 6.23 -10.00
C CYS A 232 -9.74 5.40 -10.63
N PRO A 233 -9.08 5.86 -11.72
CA PRO A 233 -7.86 5.23 -12.18
C PRO A 233 -6.75 5.43 -11.16
N VAL A 234 -5.88 4.44 -11.00
CA VAL A 234 -4.75 4.49 -10.07
C VAL A 234 -3.47 4.00 -10.74
N SER A 235 -2.33 4.42 -10.21
CA SER A 235 -1.04 4.05 -10.78
C SER A 235 0.08 4.06 -9.74
N TYR A 236 1.19 3.39 -10.08
CA TYR A 236 2.43 3.56 -9.32
C TYR A 236 3.08 4.89 -9.71
N GLN A 237 3.11 5.86 -8.80
CA GLN A 237 3.57 7.22 -9.09
C GLN A 237 4.51 7.73 -8.02
N CYS A 238 5.73 8.07 -8.41
CA CYS A 238 6.71 8.71 -7.53
C CYS A 238 6.78 10.21 -7.84
N TYR A 239 6.74 11.01 -6.78
CA TYR A 239 6.81 12.48 -6.85
C TYR A 239 8.20 13.03 -6.50
N CYS A 240 9.27 12.19 -6.59
CA CYS A 240 10.61 12.69 -6.39
C CYS A 240 11.03 13.65 -7.51
N SER A 241 11.82 14.64 -7.15
CA SER A 241 12.44 15.58 -8.10
C SER A 241 13.78 16.04 -7.56
N ARG A 242 14.63 16.62 -8.42
CA ARG A 242 15.91 17.18 -7.99
C ARG A 242 15.73 18.19 -6.86
N GLU A 243 14.73 19.07 -6.95
CA GLU A 243 14.45 20.11 -5.95
C GLU A 243 14.03 19.49 -4.59
N ARG A 244 13.30 18.36 -4.60
CA ARG A 244 12.98 17.64 -3.36
C ARG A 244 14.20 17.00 -2.72
N VAL A 245 15.10 16.45 -3.53
CA VAL A 245 16.36 15.87 -3.06
C VAL A 245 17.30 16.96 -2.55
N GLU A 246 17.37 18.13 -3.19
CA GLU A 246 18.11 19.30 -2.72
C GLU A 246 17.63 19.77 -1.34
N ARG A 247 16.31 19.85 -1.13
CA ARG A 247 15.75 20.18 0.20
C ARG A 247 16.11 19.13 1.25
N ALA A 248 16.15 17.85 0.89
CA ALA A 248 16.58 16.79 1.80
C ALA A 248 18.08 16.94 2.16
N LEU A 249 18.94 17.25 1.19
CA LEU A 249 20.35 17.55 1.44
C LEU A 249 20.51 18.77 2.37
N ILE A 250 19.79 19.84 2.11
CA ILE A 250 19.82 21.04 2.97
C ILE A 250 19.41 20.70 4.42
N SER A 251 18.46 19.78 4.59
CA SER A 251 17.99 19.36 5.93
C SER A 251 19.02 18.57 6.75
N LEU A 252 20.08 18.03 6.12
CA LEU A 252 21.19 17.38 6.83
C LEU A 252 22.04 18.40 7.61
N GLY A 253 22.04 19.66 7.17
CA GLY A 253 22.81 20.74 7.77
C GLY A 253 24.11 21.02 7.06
N ARG A 254 24.71 22.18 7.38
CA ARG A 254 25.92 22.70 6.73
C ARG A 254 27.13 21.78 6.91
N ASP A 255 27.35 21.31 8.13
CA ASP A 255 28.52 20.51 8.49
C ASP A 255 28.61 19.20 7.68
N GLU A 256 27.48 18.50 7.55
CA GLU A 256 27.38 17.27 6.75
C GLU A 256 27.64 17.53 5.26
N LEU A 257 27.09 18.62 4.71
CA LEU A 257 27.31 18.99 3.31
C LEU A 257 28.79 19.38 3.05
N GLU A 258 29.44 20.09 3.98
CA GLU A 258 30.87 20.44 3.90
C GLU A 258 31.75 19.17 3.98
N GLN A 259 31.37 18.22 4.83
CA GLN A 259 32.07 16.93 4.92
C GLN A 259 31.93 16.13 3.61
N MET A 260 30.72 15.99 3.07
CA MET A 260 30.49 15.33 1.78
C MET A 260 31.31 15.97 0.65
N LEU A 261 31.36 17.30 0.63
CA LEU A 261 32.15 18.04 -0.35
C LEU A 261 33.66 17.78 -0.20
N ALA A 262 34.16 17.77 1.03
CA ALA A 262 35.58 17.57 1.30
C ALA A 262 36.06 16.13 1.04
N GLU A 263 35.26 15.13 1.41
CA GLU A 263 35.65 13.71 1.32
C GLU A 263 35.42 13.11 -0.07
N GLN A 264 34.28 13.46 -0.71
CA GLN A 264 33.82 12.79 -1.94
C GLN A 264 33.79 13.72 -3.15
N GLY A 265 33.85 15.04 -2.97
CA GLY A 265 33.75 16.02 -4.03
C GLY A 265 32.39 16.07 -4.72
N GLY A 266 31.37 15.44 -4.15
CA GLY A 266 30.00 15.32 -4.66
C GLY A 266 29.24 14.19 -3.97
N CYS A 267 27.99 13.98 -4.32
CA CYS A 267 27.23 12.83 -3.83
C CYS A 267 26.25 12.31 -4.89
N GLN A 268 25.91 11.04 -4.77
CA GLN A 268 24.87 10.40 -5.54
C GLN A 268 23.77 9.89 -4.59
N LEU A 269 22.53 10.23 -4.88
CA LEU A 269 21.37 9.81 -4.11
C LEU A 269 20.38 9.04 -4.98
N THR A 270 19.89 7.93 -4.47
CA THR A 270 18.91 7.10 -5.16
C THR A 270 17.57 7.21 -4.43
N CYS A 271 16.49 7.45 -5.17
CA CYS A 271 15.15 7.47 -4.61
C CYS A 271 14.71 6.05 -4.24
N GLN A 272 14.39 5.82 -2.97
CA GLN A 272 13.93 4.50 -2.49
C GLN A 272 12.60 4.04 -3.11
N PHE A 273 11.81 4.94 -3.72
CA PHE A 273 10.53 4.59 -4.30
C PHE A 273 10.58 4.26 -5.79
N CYS A 274 11.53 4.80 -6.56
CA CYS A 274 11.54 4.62 -8.01
C CYS A 274 12.92 4.37 -8.61
N ASP A 275 13.96 4.22 -7.76
CA ASP A 275 15.35 4.02 -8.14
C ASP A 275 15.94 5.12 -9.06
N ALA A 276 15.26 6.28 -9.16
CA ALA A 276 15.83 7.43 -9.85
C ALA A 276 17.09 7.90 -9.13
N VAL A 277 18.14 8.10 -9.92
CA VAL A 277 19.45 8.52 -9.42
C VAL A 277 19.62 10.02 -9.64
N TYR A 278 20.09 10.70 -8.60
CA TYR A 278 20.39 12.13 -8.59
C TYR A 278 21.84 12.36 -8.22
N ASP A 279 22.59 12.86 -9.19
CA ASP A 279 24.01 13.19 -9.00
C ASP A 279 24.16 14.68 -8.63
N PHE A 280 24.94 14.97 -7.61
CA PHE A 280 25.31 16.30 -7.16
C PHE A 280 26.82 16.47 -7.22
N SER A 281 27.26 17.35 -8.11
CA SER A 281 28.68 17.71 -8.26
C SER A 281 29.17 18.57 -7.10
N ALA A 282 30.49 18.78 -7.02
CA ALA A 282 31.07 19.73 -6.09
C ALA A 282 30.52 21.16 -6.26
N GLU A 283 30.17 21.55 -7.49
CA GLU A 283 29.59 22.86 -7.76
C GLU A 283 28.16 22.96 -7.25
N ASP A 284 27.35 21.88 -7.42
CA ASP A 284 26.00 21.81 -6.89
C ASP A 284 26.00 21.95 -5.36
N LEU A 285 26.84 21.16 -4.65
CA LEU A 285 26.93 21.21 -3.19
C LEU A 285 27.40 22.60 -2.69
N LYS A 286 28.36 23.24 -3.38
CA LYS A 286 28.76 24.61 -3.07
C LYS A 286 27.63 25.60 -3.29
N GLY A 287 26.79 25.38 -4.30
CA GLY A 287 25.59 26.17 -4.56
C GLY A 287 24.58 26.07 -3.43
N LEU A 288 24.30 24.83 -2.94
CA LEU A 288 23.41 24.61 -1.81
C LEU A 288 23.94 25.28 -0.53
N LEU A 289 25.23 25.12 -0.23
CA LEU A 289 25.87 25.74 0.94
C LEU A 289 25.82 27.28 0.96
N LYS A 290 25.81 27.95 -0.21
CA LYS A 290 25.64 29.40 -0.31
C LYS A 290 24.23 29.87 -0.02
N ASN A 291 23.24 29.02 -0.22
CA ASN A 291 21.81 29.35 -0.06
C ASN A 291 21.26 28.95 1.33
N MET A 292 22.07 28.34 2.19
CA MET A 292 21.82 28.05 3.60
C MET A 292 22.31 29.19 4.50
#